data_cf252bc2534d49b0b94ff67f06dd97d0
#
_entry.id   cf252bc2534d49b0b94ff67f06dd97d0
#
_cell.length_a   1.000
_cell.length_b   1.000
_cell.length_c   1.000
_cell.angle_alpha   90.00
_cell.angle_beta   90.00
_cell.angle_gamma   90.00
#
_symmetry.space_group_name_H-M   'P 1'
#
loop_
_entity.id
_entity.type
_entity.pdbx_description
1 polymer ?
#
loop_
_entity_poly.entity_id
_entity_poly.type
_entity_poly.pdbx_seq_one_letter_code
_entity_poly.pdbx_strand_id
1 'polypeptide(L)'
;GNEKFLNLLDALEMQENTNFVSFLEDFKKDFNAYSQISNELNAILEEEKKVEELKELARAQIEKISSINPKIGEYEELLILKKKLSKKDKLEEAWSKAERIFELEKVVIEALNLSEVDASFFSECLNELRVICENQKMEDLDFDVEALLDRIENLSYLIKRYESIENALEV
;
A
#
# COMPACT_ATOMS: atom_id res chain seq x y z
N GLY A 1 34.80 -21.18 87.33
CA GLY A 1 35.84 -20.96 86.67
C GLY A 1 35.93 -20.49 85.28
N ASN A 2 37.13 -20.50 84.80
CA ASN A 2 37.42 -20.04 83.38
C ASN A 2 36.78 -20.89 82.30
N GLU A 3 36.52 -22.14 82.57
CA GLU A 3 35.83 -23.01 81.55
C GLU A 3 34.40 -22.62 81.33
N LYS A 4 33.65 -22.23 82.36
CA LYS A 4 32.28 -21.78 82.17
C LYS A 4 32.21 -20.43 81.47
N PHE A 5 33.16 -19.57 81.70
CA PHE A 5 33.29 -18.30 81.03
C PHE A 5 33.64 -18.47 79.56
N LEU A 6 34.58 -19.34 79.22
CA LEU A 6 34.96 -19.66 77.87
C LEU A 6 33.79 -20.32 77.10
N ASN A 7 33.07 -21.20 77.77
CA ASN A 7 31.88 -21.81 77.16
C ASN A 7 30.77 -20.80 76.89
N LEU A 8 30.61 -19.83 77.79
CA LEU A 8 29.65 -18.75 77.59
C LEU A 8 30.04 -17.84 76.41
N LEU A 9 31.33 -17.54 76.30
CA LEU A 9 31.85 -16.74 75.20
C LEU A 9 31.65 -17.47 73.86
N ASP A 10 31.97 -18.78 73.83
CA ASP A 10 31.76 -19.59 72.63
C ASP A 10 30.28 -19.66 72.27
N ALA A 11 29.38 -19.78 73.25
CA ALA A 11 27.94 -19.81 73.01
C ALA A 11 27.43 -18.48 72.45
N LEU A 12 27.94 -17.35 72.99
CA LEU A 12 27.60 -16.02 72.50
C LEU A 12 28.14 -15.79 71.08
N GLU A 13 29.36 -16.22 70.79
CA GLU A 13 29.95 -16.13 69.46
C GLU A 13 29.18 -16.96 68.45
N MET A 14 28.81 -18.19 68.81
CA MET A 14 27.95 -19.03 67.97
C MET A 14 26.60 -18.42 67.73
N GLN A 15 26.01 -17.78 68.75
CA GLN A 15 24.73 -17.08 68.61
C GLN A 15 24.82 -15.87 67.66
N GLU A 16 25.87 -15.05 67.79
CA GLU A 16 26.13 -13.94 66.88
C GLU A 16 26.35 -14.38 65.45
N ASN A 17 27.15 -15.46 65.24
CA ASN A 17 27.37 -16.03 63.91
C ASN A 17 26.10 -16.61 63.32
N THR A 18 25.26 -17.28 64.14
CA THR A 18 23.96 -17.79 63.70
C THR A 18 23.02 -16.65 63.28
N ASN A 19 22.99 -15.56 64.09
CA ASN A 19 22.20 -14.38 63.76
C ASN A 19 22.69 -13.70 62.48
N PHE A 20 24.02 -13.64 62.30
CA PHE A 20 24.63 -13.07 61.10
C PHE A 20 24.32 -13.91 59.85
N VAL A 21 24.41 -15.23 59.95
CA VAL A 21 24.05 -16.14 58.83
C VAL A 21 22.58 -16.01 58.52
N SER A 22 21.71 -15.97 59.53
CA SER A 22 20.26 -15.75 59.34
C SER A 22 19.99 -14.43 58.67
N PHE A 23 20.67 -13.36 59.06
CA PHE A 23 20.57 -12.04 58.44
C PHE A 23 20.98 -12.08 56.96
N LEU A 24 22.08 -12.73 56.64
CA LEU A 24 22.56 -12.91 55.25
C LEU A 24 21.58 -13.71 54.40
N GLU A 25 20.99 -14.74 54.95
CA GLU A 25 19.97 -15.54 54.25
C GLU A 25 18.74 -14.74 53.95
N ASP A 26 18.24 -13.96 54.93
CA ASP A 26 17.10 -13.07 54.75
C ASP A 26 17.40 -11.97 53.73
N PHE A 27 18.60 -11.40 53.77
CA PHE A 27 19.05 -10.38 52.82
C PHE A 27 19.08 -10.95 51.39
N LYS A 28 19.65 -12.15 51.20
CA LYS A 28 19.68 -12.82 49.92
C LYS A 28 18.27 -13.08 49.36
N LYS A 29 17.39 -13.54 50.25
CA LYS A 29 16.00 -13.82 49.91
C LYS A 29 15.27 -12.55 49.47
N ASP A 30 15.43 -11.49 50.20
CA ASP A 30 14.85 -10.17 49.87
C ASP A 30 15.44 -9.58 48.59
N PHE A 31 16.75 -9.70 48.42
CA PHE A 31 17.44 -9.28 47.22
C PHE A 31 16.97 -10.04 45.98
N ASN A 32 16.84 -11.37 46.09
CA ASN A 32 16.33 -12.20 44.99
C ASN A 32 14.89 -11.85 44.67
N ALA A 33 14.03 -11.63 45.66
CA ALA A 33 12.67 -11.22 45.48
C ALA A 33 12.61 -9.86 44.78
N TYR A 34 13.43 -8.91 45.21
CA TYR A 34 13.53 -7.58 44.55
C TYR A 34 13.96 -7.69 43.08
N SER A 35 15.00 -8.48 42.80
CA SER A 35 15.50 -8.69 41.46
C SER A 35 14.43 -9.30 40.57
N GLN A 36 13.69 -10.29 41.08
CA GLN A 36 12.63 -10.95 40.35
C GLN A 36 11.50 -9.97 40.02
N ILE A 37 11.04 -9.21 41.01
CA ILE A 37 9.99 -8.21 40.80
C ILE A 37 10.44 -7.10 39.85
N SER A 38 11.69 -6.65 39.97
CA SER A 38 12.26 -5.66 39.06
C SER A 38 12.30 -6.16 37.61
N ASN A 39 12.71 -7.42 37.41
CA ASN A 39 12.73 -8.06 36.10
C ASN A 39 11.31 -8.21 35.52
N GLU A 40 10.36 -8.63 36.33
CA GLU A 40 8.94 -8.75 35.92
C GLU A 40 8.38 -7.40 35.55
N LEU A 41 8.66 -6.33 36.33
CA LEU A 41 8.23 -4.98 36.04
C LEU A 41 8.82 -4.49 34.70
N ASN A 42 10.12 -4.71 34.48
CA ASN A 42 10.77 -4.34 33.22
C ASN A 42 10.16 -5.08 32.03
N ALA A 43 9.84 -6.37 32.20
CA ALA A 43 9.18 -7.15 31.16
C ALA A 43 7.79 -6.60 30.81
N ILE A 44 7.01 -6.22 31.81
CA ILE A 44 5.69 -5.59 31.63
C ILE A 44 5.82 -4.25 30.91
N LEU A 45 6.77 -3.40 31.31
CA LEU A 45 7.03 -2.11 30.67
C LEU A 45 7.44 -2.28 29.20
N GLU A 46 8.25 -3.28 28.88
CA GLU A 46 8.60 -3.60 27.48
C GLU A 46 7.40 -4.07 26.67
N GLU A 47 6.54 -4.89 27.26
CA GLU A 47 5.29 -5.31 26.61
C GLU A 47 4.35 -4.15 26.36
N GLU A 48 4.17 -3.26 27.34
CA GLU A 48 3.36 -2.04 27.18
C GLU A 48 3.90 -1.17 26.04
N LYS A 49 5.22 -1.00 25.95
CA LYS A 49 5.86 -0.26 24.88
C LYS A 49 5.57 -0.86 23.52
N LYS A 50 5.67 -2.19 23.39
CA LYS A 50 5.34 -2.91 22.13
C LYS A 50 3.88 -2.73 21.77
N VAL A 51 2.97 -2.82 22.72
CA VAL A 51 1.53 -2.59 22.50
C VAL A 51 1.26 -1.18 22.00
N GLU A 52 1.90 -0.16 22.58
CA GLU A 52 1.75 1.22 22.12
C GLU A 52 2.31 1.43 20.71
N GLU A 53 3.45 0.84 20.39
CA GLU A 53 4.02 0.85 19.04
C GLU A 53 3.08 0.21 18.01
N LEU A 54 2.46 -0.92 18.35
CA LEU A 54 1.49 -1.59 17.50
C LEU A 54 0.22 -0.77 17.31
N LYS A 55 -0.25 -0.11 18.37
CA LYS A 55 -1.41 0.79 18.28
C LYS A 55 -1.15 1.98 17.35
N GLU A 56 0.03 2.60 17.47
CA GLU A 56 0.42 3.70 16.59
C GLU A 56 0.49 3.26 15.13
N LEU A 57 1.08 2.08 14.88
CA LEU A 57 1.14 1.50 13.55
C LEU A 57 -0.26 1.24 12.99
N ALA A 58 -1.14 0.67 13.79
CA ALA A 58 -2.53 0.42 13.39
C ALA A 58 -3.28 1.73 13.10
N ARG A 59 -3.12 2.76 13.91
CA ARG A 59 -3.70 4.09 13.68
C ARG A 59 -3.21 4.70 12.38
N ALA A 60 -1.91 4.60 12.09
CA ALA A 60 -1.34 5.10 10.85
C ALA A 60 -1.90 4.36 9.62
N GLN A 61 -2.09 3.05 9.71
CA GLN A 61 -2.72 2.26 8.65
C GLN A 61 -4.17 2.65 8.42
N ILE A 62 -4.95 2.78 9.49
CA ILE A 62 -6.36 3.20 9.43
C ILE A 62 -6.46 4.61 8.83
N GLU A 63 -5.62 5.53 9.25
CA GLU A 63 -5.58 6.89 8.73
C GLU A 63 -5.27 6.91 7.23
N LYS A 64 -4.31 6.11 6.79
CA LYS A 64 -3.97 6.00 5.36
C LYS A 64 -5.13 5.44 4.54
N ILE A 65 -5.78 4.37 4.99
CA ILE A 65 -6.94 3.80 4.33
C ILE A 65 -8.09 4.82 4.29
N SER A 66 -8.33 5.52 5.40
CA SER A 66 -9.36 6.57 5.48
C SER A 66 -9.08 7.74 4.55
N SER A 67 -7.81 8.15 4.41
CA SER A 67 -7.42 9.23 3.49
C SER A 67 -7.61 8.85 2.03
N ILE A 68 -7.35 7.60 1.68
CA ILE A 68 -7.61 7.07 0.33
C ILE A 68 -9.11 6.93 0.10
N ASN A 69 -9.87 6.57 1.15
CA ASN A 69 -11.32 6.36 1.08
C ASN A 69 -11.75 5.46 -0.09
N PRO A 70 -11.26 4.21 -0.12
CA PRO A 70 -11.53 3.31 -1.23
C PRO A 70 -12.98 2.83 -1.21
N LYS A 71 -13.54 2.61 -2.40
CA LYS A 71 -14.87 2.03 -2.58
C LYS A 71 -14.78 0.67 -3.25
N ILE A 72 -15.66 -0.23 -2.84
CA ILE A 72 -15.76 -1.57 -3.44
C ILE A 72 -16.15 -1.42 -4.92
N GLY A 73 -15.42 -2.11 -5.80
CA GLY A 73 -15.64 -2.06 -7.24
C GLY A 73 -15.00 -0.88 -7.96
N GLU A 74 -14.49 0.12 -7.25
CA GLU A 74 -13.87 1.31 -7.83
C GLU A 74 -12.62 0.97 -8.67
N TYR A 75 -11.78 0.08 -8.15
CA TYR A 75 -10.54 -0.30 -8.84
C TYR A 75 -10.80 -0.94 -10.20
N GLU A 76 -11.76 -1.85 -10.27
CA GLU A 76 -12.16 -2.53 -11.49
C GLU A 76 -12.76 -1.54 -12.51
N GLU A 77 -13.60 -0.62 -12.04
CA GLU A 77 -14.17 0.44 -12.88
C GLU A 77 -13.09 1.35 -13.47
N LEU A 78 -12.11 1.73 -12.66
CA LEU A 78 -11.00 2.58 -13.09
C LEU A 78 -10.09 1.87 -14.09
N LEU A 79 -9.87 0.56 -13.94
CA LEU A 79 -9.12 -0.23 -14.93
C LEU A 79 -9.83 -0.31 -16.27
N ILE A 80 -11.15 -0.47 -16.27
CA ILE A 80 -11.97 -0.45 -17.50
C ILE A 80 -11.85 0.91 -18.18
N LEU A 81 -11.95 1.99 -17.42
CA LEU A 81 -11.83 3.35 -17.91
C LEU A 81 -10.44 3.61 -18.50
N LYS A 82 -9.38 3.18 -17.81
CA LYS A 82 -8.00 3.27 -18.30
C LYS A 82 -7.84 2.57 -19.65
N LYS A 83 -8.42 1.38 -19.78
CA LYS A 83 -8.39 0.62 -21.03
C LYS A 83 -9.11 1.34 -22.17
N LYS A 84 -10.27 1.93 -21.90
CA LYS A 84 -11.01 2.76 -22.88
C LYS A 84 -10.20 3.96 -23.34
N LEU A 85 -9.55 4.67 -22.42
CA LEU A 85 -8.70 5.82 -22.74
C LEU A 85 -7.49 5.40 -23.59
N SER A 86 -6.84 4.29 -23.27
CA SER A 86 -5.74 3.76 -24.05
C SER A 86 -6.17 3.38 -25.47
N LYS A 87 -7.34 2.78 -25.62
CA LYS A 87 -7.91 2.46 -26.93
C LYS A 87 -8.25 3.72 -27.73
N LYS A 88 -8.82 4.73 -27.08
CA LYS A 88 -9.13 6.03 -27.69
C LYS A 88 -7.87 6.68 -28.24
N ASP A 89 -6.81 6.75 -27.47
CA ASP A 89 -5.54 7.34 -27.90
C ASP A 89 -4.96 6.62 -29.14
N LYS A 90 -4.99 5.30 -29.14
CA LYS A 90 -4.53 4.49 -30.30
C LYS A 90 -5.36 4.72 -31.55
N LEU A 91 -6.67 4.84 -31.40
CA LEU A 91 -7.58 5.13 -32.51
C LEU A 91 -7.32 6.52 -33.08
N GLU A 92 -7.20 7.53 -32.23
CA GLU A 92 -6.90 8.92 -32.65
C GLU A 92 -5.57 8.98 -33.39
N GLU A 93 -4.52 8.31 -32.88
CA GLU A 93 -3.22 8.26 -33.54
C GLU A 93 -3.30 7.58 -34.91
N ALA A 94 -3.98 6.44 -35.00
CA ALA A 94 -4.13 5.70 -36.24
C ALA A 94 -4.89 6.52 -37.31
N TRP A 95 -6.01 7.12 -36.93
CA TRP A 95 -6.79 7.96 -37.84
C TRP A 95 -6.09 9.25 -38.22
N SER A 96 -5.34 9.87 -37.31
CA SER A 96 -4.53 11.04 -37.61
C SER A 96 -3.54 10.77 -38.76
N LYS A 97 -2.98 9.55 -38.81
CA LYS A 97 -2.13 9.13 -39.93
C LYS A 97 -2.92 8.76 -41.19
N ALA A 98 -4.03 8.05 -41.03
CA ALA A 98 -4.86 7.58 -42.14
C ALA A 98 -5.59 8.70 -42.87
N GLU A 99 -5.97 9.79 -42.18
CA GLU A 99 -6.65 10.96 -42.75
C GLU A 99 -5.85 11.62 -43.88
N ARG A 100 -4.56 11.41 -43.95
CA ARG A 100 -3.72 11.91 -45.04
C ARG A 100 -4.18 11.44 -46.42
N ILE A 101 -4.88 10.32 -46.50
CA ILE A 101 -5.43 9.80 -47.78
C ILE A 101 -6.41 10.80 -48.40
N PHE A 102 -7.14 11.59 -47.57
CA PHE A 102 -8.10 12.56 -48.08
C PHE A 102 -7.43 13.74 -48.78
N GLU A 103 -6.20 14.10 -48.40
CA GLU A 103 -5.40 15.13 -49.03
C GLU A 103 -4.95 14.71 -50.46
N LEU A 104 -4.83 13.40 -50.68
CA LEU A 104 -4.39 12.85 -51.96
C LEU A 104 -5.54 12.57 -52.95
N GLU A 105 -6.78 12.76 -52.54
CA GLU A 105 -7.95 12.41 -53.34
C GLU A 105 -7.94 13.05 -54.75
N LYS A 106 -7.74 14.39 -54.80
CA LYS A 106 -7.72 15.12 -56.08
C LYS A 106 -6.59 14.71 -56.99
N VAL A 107 -5.41 14.47 -56.46
CA VAL A 107 -4.23 14.07 -57.21
C VAL A 107 -4.43 12.67 -57.83
N VAL A 108 -4.98 11.75 -57.05
CA VAL A 108 -5.23 10.38 -57.50
C VAL A 108 -6.34 10.33 -58.55
N ILE A 109 -7.43 11.10 -58.35
CA ILE A 109 -8.52 11.20 -59.34
C ILE A 109 -7.99 11.75 -60.67
N GLU A 110 -7.15 12.78 -60.65
CA GLU A 110 -6.52 13.35 -61.85
C GLU A 110 -5.67 12.31 -62.56
N ALA A 111 -4.83 11.56 -61.81
CA ALA A 111 -4.02 10.52 -62.38
C ALA A 111 -4.86 9.40 -63.00
N LEU A 112 -5.95 8.99 -62.37
CA LEU A 112 -6.88 7.99 -62.92
C LEU A 112 -7.57 8.50 -64.18
N ASN A 113 -8.03 9.75 -64.19
CA ASN A 113 -8.67 10.34 -65.36
C ASN A 113 -7.71 10.45 -66.54
N LEU A 114 -6.46 10.85 -66.32
CA LEU A 114 -5.42 10.87 -67.33
C LEU A 114 -5.07 9.45 -67.86
N SER A 115 -5.26 8.45 -67.04
CA SER A 115 -5.06 7.05 -67.39
C SER A 115 -6.28 6.43 -68.06
N GLU A 116 -7.31 7.21 -68.33
CA GLU A 116 -8.60 6.75 -68.90
C GLU A 116 -9.29 5.68 -68.04
N VAL A 117 -9.13 5.76 -66.74
CA VAL A 117 -9.74 4.88 -65.74
C VAL A 117 -10.84 5.64 -64.99
N ASP A 118 -12.02 5.03 -64.84
CA ASP A 118 -13.10 5.60 -64.07
C ASP A 118 -12.71 5.68 -62.58
N ALA A 119 -12.75 6.89 -62.04
CA ALA A 119 -12.35 7.19 -60.65
C ALA A 119 -13.48 7.03 -59.64
N SER A 120 -14.68 6.61 -60.06
CA SER A 120 -15.85 6.52 -59.16
C SER A 120 -15.61 5.61 -57.95
N PHE A 121 -14.93 4.47 -58.14
CA PHE A 121 -14.62 3.53 -57.10
C PHE A 121 -13.80 4.18 -55.97
N PHE A 122 -12.85 5.02 -56.36
CA PHE A 122 -11.96 5.70 -55.38
C PHE A 122 -12.71 6.77 -54.58
N SER A 123 -13.54 7.59 -55.26
CA SER A 123 -14.37 8.60 -54.62
C SER A 123 -15.38 7.98 -53.64
N GLU A 124 -16.03 6.87 -54.02
CA GLU A 124 -16.97 6.16 -53.15
C GLU A 124 -16.27 5.56 -51.93
N CYS A 125 -15.10 4.94 -52.13
CA CYS A 125 -14.27 4.39 -51.06
C CYS A 125 -13.88 5.49 -50.04
N LEU A 126 -13.41 6.64 -50.51
CA LEU A 126 -13.04 7.73 -49.63
C LEU A 126 -14.24 8.34 -48.87
N ASN A 127 -15.42 8.38 -49.51
CA ASN A 127 -16.63 8.83 -48.82
C ASN A 127 -17.02 7.88 -47.69
N GLU A 128 -16.91 6.58 -47.88
CA GLU A 128 -17.13 5.57 -46.84
C GLU A 128 -16.09 5.70 -45.73
N LEU A 129 -14.82 5.91 -46.07
CA LEU A 129 -13.77 6.12 -45.06
C LEU A 129 -13.99 7.37 -44.25
N ARG A 130 -14.49 8.47 -44.83
CA ARG A 130 -14.83 9.69 -44.08
C ARG A 130 -15.92 9.41 -43.05
N VAL A 131 -16.96 8.66 -43.43
CA VAL A 131 -18.03 8.28 -42.49
C VAL A 131 -17.51 7.45 -41.34
N ILE A 132 -16.67 6.46 -41.62
CA ILE A 132 -16.04 5.61 -40.60
C ILE A 132 -15.16 6.47 -39.67
N CYS A 133 -14.34 7.37 -40.25
CA CYS A 133 -13.47 8.26 -39.48
C CYS A 133 -14.27 9.14 -38.52
N GLU A 134 -15.37 9.75 -38.99
CA GLU A 134 -16.23 10.58 -38.15
C GLU A 134 -16.93 9.79 -37.06
N ASN A 135 -17.37 8.57 -37.35
CA ASN A 135 -17.99 7.69 -36.35
C ASN A 135 -17.00 7.22 -35.27
N GLN A 136 -15.69 7.22 -35.53
CA GLN A 136 -14.66 6.88 -34.57
C GLN A 136 -14.24 8.05 -33.70
N LYS A 137 -14.67 9.27 -33.98
CA LYS A 137 -14.49 10.42 -33.08
C LYS A 137 -15.35 10.20 -31.85
N MET A 138 -14.75 9.62 -30.82
CA MET A 138 -15.40 9.37 -29.55
C MET A 138 -15.68 10.69 -28.81
N GLU A 139 -16.70 10.68 -27.94
CA GLU A 139 -16.98 11.77 -27.02
C GLU A 139 -15.70 12.17 -26.27
N ASP A 140 -15.45 13.49 -26.16
CA ASP A 140 -14.43 14.03 -25.31
C ASP A 140 -14.74 13.62 -23.87
N LEU A 141 -14.05 12.58 -23.43
CA LEU A 141 -14.04 12.24 -22.02
C LEU A 141 -13.09 13.25 -21.34
N ASP A 142 -13.69 14.23 -20.68
CA ASP A 142 -12.98 15.26 -19.94
C ASP A 142 -12.46 14.64 -18.63
N PHE A 143 -11.38 13.86 -18.74
CA PHE A 143 -10.72 13.22 -17.59
C PHE A 143 -9.33 13.79 -17.39
N ASP A 144 -9.03 14.07 -16.12
CA ASP A 144 -7.67 14.24 -15.68
C ASP A 144 -7.00 12.84 -15.60
N VAL A 145 -6.21 12.52 -16.62
CA VAL A 145 -5.53 11.23 -16.73
C VAL A 145 -4.55 11.01 -15.58
N GLU A 146 -3.87 12.07 -15.12
CA GLU A 146 -2.93 11.97 -13.99
C GLU A 146 -3.67 11.61 -12.70
N ALA A 147 -4.79 12.25 -12.43
CA ALA A 147 -5.63 11.95 -11.27
C ALA A 147 -6.16 10.50 -11.31
N LEU A 148 -6.54 10.02 -12.49
CA LEU A 148 -6.96 8.64 -12.70
C LEU A 148 -5.83 7.65 -12.38
N LEU A 149 -4.64 7.88 -12.90
CA LEU A 149 -3.48 7.02 -12.67
C LEU A 149 -3.04 7.04 -11.20
N ASP A 150 -3.04 8.19 -10.56
CA ASP A 150 -2.73 8.31 -9.13
C ASP A 150 -3.76 7.56 -8.27
N ARG A 151 -5.03 7.64 -8.62
CA ARG A 151 -6.08 6.91 -7.92
C ARG A 151 -5.92 5.39 -8.07
N ILE A 152 -5.63 4.92 -9.27
CA ILE A 152 -5.33 3.50 -9.53
C ILE A 152 -4.13 3.05 -8.70
N GLU A 153 -3.08 3.84 -8.63
CA GLU A 153 -1.88 3.54 -7.85
C GLU A 153 -2.19 3.42 -6.36
N ASN A 154 -2.96 4.35 -5.79
CA ASN A 154 -3.38 4.31 -4.40
C ASN A 154 -4.20 3.07 -4.07
N LEU A 155 -5.16 2.72 -4.93
CA LEU A 155 -5.98 1.52 -4.76
C LEU A 155 -5.15 0.25 -4.94
N SER A 156 -4.24 0.23 -5.89
CA SER A 156 -3.31 -0.88 -6.11
C SER A 156 -2.40 -1.11 -4.89
N TYR A 157 -1.94 -0.04 -4.25
CA TYR A 157 -1.18 -0.13 -2.99
C TYR A 157 -1.97 -0.86 -1.90
N LEU A 158 -3.24 -0.51 -1.71
CA LEU A 158 -4.10 -1.17 -0.73
C LEU A 158 -4.32 -2.65 -1.05
N ILE A 159 -4.54 -2.97 -2.34
CA ILE A 159 -4.74 -4.36 -2.78
C ILE A 159 -3.48 -5.20 -2.57
N LYS A 160 -2.32 -4.67 -2.86
CA LYS A 160 -1.04 -5.37 -2.64
C LYS A 160 -0.77 -5.62 -1.16
N ARG A 161 -1.16 -4.69 -0.29
CA ARG A 161 -0.93 -4.80 1.14
C ARG A 161 -1.96 -5.66 1.86
N TYR A 162 -3.24 -5.58 1.47
CA TYR A 162 -4.36 -6.23 2.17
C TYR A 162 -5.05 -7.32 1.33
N GLU A 163 -4.54 -7.62 0.14
CA GLU A 163 -5.06 -8.57 -0.84
C GLU A 163 -6.33 -8.09 -1.58
N SER A 164 -7.19 -7.32 -0.95
CA SER A 164 -8.40 -6.75 -1.55
C SER A 164 -8.79 -5.45 -0.86
N ILE A 165 -9.66 -4.67 -1.52
CA ILE A 165 -10.25 -3.46 -0.93
C ILE A 165 -11.16 -3.83 0.24
N GLU A 166 -11.92 -4.92 0.12
CA GLU A 166 -12.77 -5.44 1.18
C GLU A 166 -11.95 -5.71 2.45
N ASN A 167 -10.82 -6.38 2.33
CA ASN A 167 -9.91 -6.65 3.44
C ASN A 167 -9.32 -5.36 4.04
N ALA A 168 -8.96 -4.39 3.20
CA ALA A 168 -8.47 -3.10 3.66
C ALA A 168 -9.51 -2.35 4.51
N LEU A 169 -10.78 -2.42 4.13
CA LEU A 169 -11.88 -1.77 4.86
C LEU A 169 -12.18 -2.43 6.21
N GLU A 170 -11.77 -3.68 6.41
CA GLU A 170 -11.93 -4.42 7.67
C GLU A 170 -10.83 -4.10 8.71
N VAL A 171 -9.78 -3.41 8.32
CA VAL A 171 -8.73 -2.95 9.21
C VAL A 171 -9.22 -1.77 10.06
#